data_065275927274f66ba1960cfbc85a419a
#
_entry.id   065275927274f66ba1960cfbc85a419a
#
_cell.length_a   1.000
_cell.length_b   1.000
_cell.length_c   1.000
_cell.angle_alpha   90.00
_cell.angle_beta   90.00
_cell.angle_gamma   90.00
#
_symmetry.space_group_name_H-M   'P 1'
#
loop_
_entity.id
_entity.type
_entity.pdbx_description
1 polymer ?
#
loop_
_entity_poly.entity_id
_entity_poly.type
_entity_poly.pdbx_seq_one_letter_code
_entity_poly.pdbx_strand_id
1 'polypeptide(L)'
;MHRYLDTLKREKDDSLANEGASMKTILYGNGGCGNHGCEAIVRGTYELFKKPLIISSENIDEDRRYGLEEFCDIYDAKAGSPGKLQFVKAYMKLKIKGDYTAMDGLPYLSTIRELSDKSTLALSVGGDNYCYTNQKFYAFLNNAYQDNGIKTVLWGCSIEPGIVKDDDVSRDLKSYKLIVARESITYNAVKEIGANVVLAPDPAFFMQAKKCELDHRFNDGNVIGINISPMIVSNEKQSGAAYANYKNLVDFVLHNTNMKIALIPHVVWQQNDDRSVLQRLYDDFEHDQRLIMVEDHKAPELKYIISKCRMFVGARTHSTIAAYSTMVPTLVVGYSVKARGIATDLFGTDENYVLPVQDLKNERELTEAFCWMIENEDKIRNHLNRFIPNYVNDGKHVRNILESV
;
A
#
# COMPACT_ATOMS: atom_id res chain seq x y z
N MET A 1 -37.36 -1.20 48.72
CA MET A 1 -37.42 -1.76 47.36
C MET A 1 -37.14 -0.72 46.27
N HIS A 2 -37.71 0.50 46.30
CA HIS A 2 -37.44 1.56 45.29
C HIS A 2 -35.99 2.05 45.29
N ARG A 3 -35.37 2.27 46.46
CA ARG A 3 -33.95 2.70 46.53
C ARG A 3 -32.95 1.67 45.98
N TYR A 4 -33.25 0.38 46.06
CA TYR A 4 -32.40 -0.69 45.56
C TYR A 4 -32.43 -0.80 44.03
N LEU A 5 -33.59 -0.50 43.43
CA LEU A 5 -33.78 -0.47 41.98
C LEU A 5 -33.12 0.76 41.33
N ASP A 6 -33.08 1.89 42.05
CA ASP A 6 -32.38 3.10 41.59
C ASP A 6 -30.86 2.96 41.65
N THR A 7 -30.32 2.22 42.62
CA THR A 7 -28.90 1.89 42.72
C THR A 7 -28.48 0.93 41.61
N LEU A 8 -29.27 -0.10 41.31
CA LEU A 8 -29.01 -1.04 40.21
C LEU A 8 -29.17 -0.40 38.83
N LYS A 9 -30.03 0.61 38.68
CA LYS A 9 -30.09 1.40 37.43
C LYS A 9 -28.87 2.29 37.27
N ARG A 10 -28.43 2.99 38.34
CA ARG A 10 -27.19 3.79 38.29
C ARG A 10 -25.96 2.94 38.05
N GLU A 11 -25.85 1.78 38.71
CA GLU A 11 -24.72 0.84 38.42
C GLU A 11 -24.76 0.27 37.00
N LYS A 12 -25.95 0.11 36.41
CA LYS A 12 -26.09 -0.28 35.01
C LYS A 12 -25.81 0.86 34.05
N ASP A 13 -26.22 2.08 34.36
CA ASP A 13 -25.91 3.27 33.55
C ASP A 13 -24.43 3.66 33.67
N ASP A 14 -23.81 3.50 34.87
CA ASP A 14 -22.37 3.69 35.06
C ASP A 14 -21.52 2.55 34.41
N SER A 15 -22.06 1.32 34.34
CA SER A 15 -21.39 0.22 33.60
C SER A 15 -21.50 0.36 32.08
N LEU A 16 -22.59 0.96 31.59
CA LEU A 16 -22.77 1.31 30.17
C LEU A 16 -21.98 2.58 29.77
N ALA A 17 -21.77 3.50 30.74
CA ALA A 17 -20.89 4.66 30.53
C ALA A 17 -19.40 4.33 30.66
N ASN A 18 -19.05 3.16 31.23
CA ASN A 18 -17.69 2.65 31.39
C ASN A 18 -17.39 1.47 30.46
N GLU A 19 -18.16 1.24 29.40
CA GLU A 19 -17.64 0.66 28.17
C GLU A 19 -16.65 1.68 27.62
N GLY A 20 -15.41 1.60 28.13
CA GLY A 20 -14.32 2.51 27.85
C GLY A 20 -14.28 2.78 26.37
N ALA A 21 -14.35 4.04 25.98
CA ALA A 21 -14.18 4.45 24.60
C ALA A 21 -12.95 3.72 24.07
N SER A 22 -13.18 2.70 23.25
CA SER A 22 -12.09 1.85 22.70
C SER A 22 -11.10 2.80 22.07
N MET A 23 -9.91 2.89 22.66
CA MET A 23 -8.89 3.82 22.16
C MET A 23 -8.67 3.51 20.67
N LYS A 24 -8.79 4.54 19.84
CA LYS A 24 -8.66 4.40 18.38
C LYS A 24 -7.19 4.16 18.03
N THR A 25 -6.95 3.45 16.94
CA THR A 25 -5.59 3.24 16.42
C THR A 25 -5.22 4.39 15.49
N ILE A 26 -4.05 4.99 15.69
CA ILE A 26 -3.52 6.03 14.81
C ILE A 26 -2.83 5.37 13.61
N LEU A 27 -3.10 5.88 12.41
CA LEU A 27 -2.36 5.58 11.19
C LEU A 27 -1.53 6.82 10.79
N TYR A 28 -0.24 6.64 10.51
CA TYR A 28 0.65 7.72 10.10
C TYR A 28 1.61 7.29 8.98
N GLY A 29 2.21 8.26 8.30
CA GLY A 29 3.09 8.00 7.16
C GLY A 29 2.34 7.58 5.89
N ASN A 30 1.05 7.93 5.80
CA ASN A 30 0.23 7.74 4.61
C ASN A 30 0.38 8.96 3.70
N GLY A 31 0.80 8.76 2.46
CA GLY A 31 1.05 9.85 1.50
C GLY A 31 -0.20 10.49 0.90
N GLY A 32 -1.40 9.94 1.19
CA GLY A 32 -2.68 10.38 0.63
C GLY A 32 -3.27 9.40 -0.39
N CYS A 33 -4.60 9.43 -0.52
CA CYS A 33 -5.37 8.47 -1.31
C CYS A 33 -5.30 8.66 -2.82
N GLY A 34 -4.70 9.74 -3.32
CA GLY A 34 -4.34 9.85 -4.75
C GLY A 34 -3.33 8.79 -5.20
N ASN A 35 -2.70 8.09 -4.22
CA ASN A 35 -2.13 6.76 -4.40
C ASN A 35 -3.11 5.73 -3.84
N HIS A 36 -3.84 5.04 -4.71
CA HIS A 36 -4.84 4.04 -4.31
C HIS A 36 -4.24 2.86 -3.56
N GLY A 37 -2.92 2.69 -3.60
CA GLY A 37 -2.22 1.76 -2.72
C GLY A 37 -2.25 2.19 -1.26
N CYS A 38 -2.06 3.48 -0.99
CA CYS A 38 -2.20 4.05 0.35
C CYS A 38 -3.64 3.92 0.84
N GLU A 39 -4.62 4.25 -0.01
CA GLU A 39 -6.05 4.03 0.26
C GLU A 39 -6.34 2.56 0.60
N ALA A 40 -5.81 1.63 -0.20
CA ALA A 40 -6.02 0.19 -0.02
C ALA A 40 -5.48 -0.34 1.31
N ILE A 41 -4.29 0.14 1.75
CA ILE A 41 -3.73 -0.20 3.05
C ILE A 41 -4.64 0.28 4.18
N VAL A 42 -5.10 1.54 4.14
CA VAL A 42 -5.97 2.10 5.18
C VAL A 42 -7.30 1.35 5.24
N ARG A 43 -7.95 1.12 4.10
CA ARG A 43 -9.21 0.35 4.03
C ARG A 43 -9.03 -1.10 4.46
N GLY A 44 -7.95 -1.76 4.04
CA GLY A 44 -7.65 -3.13 4.47
C GLY A 44 -7.37 -3.22 5.97
N THR A 45 -6.71 -2.21 6.54
CA THR A 45 -6.50 -2.11 7.98
C THR A 45 -7.84 -1.95 8.72
N TYR A 46 -8.74 -1.09 8.23
CA TYR A 46 -10.09 -0.98 8.79
C TYR A 46 -10.86 -2.31 8.69
N GLU A 47 -10.81 -2.99 7.54
CA GLU A 47 -11.45 -4.29 7.36
C GLU A 47 -10.95 -5.36 8.34
N LEU A 48 -9.67 -5.31 8.69
CA LEU A 48 -9.07 -6.21 9.66
C LEU A 48 -9.51 -5.90 11.10
N PHE A 49 -9.49 -4.63 11.50
CA PHE A 49 -9.82 -4.22 12.88
C PHE A 49 -11.31 -4.10 13.12
N LYS A 50 -12.09 -3.65 12.13
CA LYS A 50 -13.51 -3.33 12.25
C LYS A 50 -13.82 -2.31 13.38
N LYS A 51 -12.88 -1.40 13.63
CA LYS A 51 -12.97 -0.32 14.62
C LYS A 51 -12.60 1.01 13.95
N PRO A 52 -13.22 2.13 14.33
CA PRO A 52 -12.83 3.44 13.82
C PRO A 52 -11.34 3.72 14.03
N LEU A 53 -10.71 4.32 13.03
CA LEU A 53 -9.30 4.65 13.00
C LEU A 53 -9.11 6.17 13.10
N ILE A 54 -7.91 6.60 13.47
CA ILE A 54 -7.45 7.98 13.31
C ILE A 54 -6.39 7.97 12.21
N ILE A 55 -6.46 8.88 11.25
CA ILE A 55 -5.41 9.06 10.25
C ILE A 55 -4.74 10.42 10.41
N SER A 56 -3.41 10.41 10.58
CA SER A 56 -2.55 11.58 10.44
C SER A 56 -2.23 11.75 8.96
N SER A 57 -3.04 12.57 8.28
CA SER A 57 -3.09 12.71 6.84
C SER A 57 -2.06 13.71 6.32
N GLU A 58 -1.32 13.32 5.29
CA GLU A 58 -0.45 14.22 4.53
C GLU A 58 -1.24 15.07 3.52
N ASN A 59 -2.45 14.59 3.12
CA ASN A 59 -3.31 15.26 2.16
C ASN A 59 -4.79 15.00 2.50
N ILE A 60 -5.34 15.85 3.36
CA ILE A 60 -6.72 15.73 3.86
C ILE A 60 -7.74 15.76 2.72
N ASP A 61 -7.55 16.62 1.72
CA ASP A 61 -8.50 16.80 0.64
C ASP A 61 -8.60 15.54 -0.24
N GLU A 62 -7.48 14.88 -0.48
CA GLU A 62 -7.47 13.58 -1.14
C GLU A 62 -8.17 12.50 -0.30
N ASP A 63 -7.81 12.39 0.98
CA ASP A 63 -8.37 11.37 1.86
C ASP A 63 -9.88 11.53 2.02
N ARG A 64 -10.40 12.76 2.09
CA ARG A 64 -11.84 13.05 2.06
C ARG A 64 -12.47 12.75 0.71
N ARG A 65 -11.83 13.16 -0.38
CA ARG A 65 -12.31 12.91 -1.75
C ARG A 65 -12.55 11.42 -2.00
N TYR A 66 -11.67 10.57 -1.48
CA TYR A 66 -11.81 9.11 -1.60
C TYR A 66 -12.63 8.49 -0.45
N GLY A 67 -13.18 9.29 0.47
CA GLY A 67 -14.18 8.88 1.46
C GLY A 67 -13.61 8.12 2.64
N LEU A 68 -12.38 8.40 3.08
CA LEU A 68 -11.84 7.80 4.30
C LEU A 68 -12.59 8.27 5.56
N GLU A 69 -13.24 9.42 5.53
CA GLU A 69 -14.04 9.96 6.64
C GLU A 69 -15.20 9.05 7.05
N GLU A 70 -15.61 8.10 6.20
CA GLU A 70 -16.65 7.12 6.51
C GLU A 70 -16.26 6.21 7.70
N PHE A 71 -14.95 6.05 7.99
CA PHE A 71 -14.44 5.13 9.03
C PHE A 71 -13.15 5.61 9.71
N CYS A 72 -12.60 6.76 9.33
CA CYS A 72 -11.44 7.39 9.94
C CYS A 72 -11.75 8.81 10.41
N ASP A 73 -11.26 9.17 11.60
CA ASP A 73 -11.11 10.57 11.97
C ASP A 73 -9.86 11.12 11.28
N ILE A 74 -10.01 12.11 10.41
CA ILE A 74 -8.90 12.65 9.61
C ILE A 74 -8.32 13.90 10.28
N TYR A 75 -7.02 13.88 10.57
CA TYR A 75 -6.25 14.99 11.14
C TYR A 75 -5.14 15.39 10.17
N ASP A 76 -4.92 16.70 10.03
CA ASP A 76 -3.79 17.21 9.27
C ASP A 76 -2.48 16.87 9.99
N ALA A 77 -1.62 16.10 9.33
CA ALA A 77 -0.33 15.73 9.87
C ALA A 77 0.54 16.97 10.22
N LYS A 78 0.33 18.09 9.53
CA LYS A 78 1.13 19.32 9.60
C LYS A 78 0.39 20.53 10.16
N ALA A 79 -0.72 20.34 10.89
CA ALA A 79 -1.58 21.41 11.37
C ALA A 79 -0.90 22.38 12.36
N GLY A 80 0.24 22.02 12.91
CA GLY A 80 0.83 22.75 14.01
C GLY A 80 1.96 23.70 13.64
N SER A 81 2.05 24.82 14.39
CA SER A 81 3.22 25.68 14.38
C SER A 81 4.24 25.19 15.39
N PRO A 82 5.50 25.00 15.01
CA PRO A 82 6.54 24.53 15.92
C PRO A 82 6.81 25.57 17.04
N GLY A 83 7.02 25.08 18.26
CA GLY A 83 7.44 25.93 19.37
C GLY A 83 8.83 26.57 19.10
N LYS A 84 9.06 27.79 19.56
CA LYS A 84 10.32 28.53 19.34
C LYS A 84 11.55 27.71 19.74
N LEU A 85 11.50 26.99 20.86
CA LEU A 85 12.61 26.17 21.35
C LEU A 85 12.85 24.95 20.44
N GLN A 86 11.80 24.30 19.94
CA GLN A 86 11.89 23.18 19.00
C GLN A 86 12.52 23.64 17.68
N PHE A 87 12.08 24.79 17.16
CA PHE A 87 12.67 25.40 15.98
C PHE A 87 14.16 25.66 16.13
N VAL A 88 14.58 26.29 17.24
CA VAL A 88 16.00 26.60 17.51
C VAL A 88 16.82 25.30 17.58
N LYS A 89 16.32 24.25 18.25
CA LYS A 89 17.02 22.94 18.31
C LYS A 89 17.14 22.29 16.94
N ALA A 90 16.10 22.30 16.14
CA ALA A 90 16.11 21.73 14.78
C ALA A 90 17.05 22.53 13.85
N TYR A 91 17.01 23.87 13.94
CA TYR A 91 17.92 24.74 13.20
C TYR A 91 19.40 24.53 13.57
N MET A 92 19.70 24.33 14.86
CA MET A 92 21.06 24.00 15.32
C MET A 92 21.53 22.65 14.75
N LYS A 93 20.67 21.62 14.74
CA LYS A 93 20.99 20.33 14.10
C LYS A 93 21.30 20.48 12.61
N LEU A 94 20.47 21.27 11.91
CA LEU A 94 20.68 21.57 10.49
C LEU A 94 22.05 22.27 10.28
N LYS A 95 22.36 23.29 11.05
CA LYS A 95 23.62 24.05 10.91
C LYS A 95 24.87 23.24 11.23
N ILE A 96 24.80 22.33 12.22
CA ILE A 96 25.95 21.56 12.68
C ILE A 96 26.14 20.29 11.84
N LYS A 97 25.05 19.61 11.44
CA LYS A 97 25.09 18.28 10.79
C LYS A 97 24.65 18.29 9.33
N GLY A 98 24.14 19.40 8.81
CA GLY A 98 23.54 19.41 7.46
C GLY A 98 22.27 18.58 7.34
N ASP A 99 21.65 18.18 8.47
CA ASP A 99 20.51 17.27 8.52
C ASP A 99 19.19 18.05 8.59
N TYR A 100 18.39 17.97 7.53
CA TYR A 100 17.08 18.64 7.41
C TYR A 100 15.97 17.89 8.15
N THR A 101 16.15 16.64 8.52
CA THR A 101 15.10 15.75 9.08
C THR A 101 14.34 16.39 10.23
N ALA A 102 15.06 17.03 11.17
CA ALA A 102 14.41 17.67 12.31
C ALA A 102 13.59 18.91 11.92
N MET A 103 14.00 19.64 10.86
CA MET A 103 13.25 20.78 10.34
C MET A 103 11.99 20.31 9.60
N ASP A 104 12.11 19.29 8.77
CA ASP A 104 11.01 18.71 8.01
C ASP A 104 9.95 18.08 8.93
N GLY A 105 10.39 17.54 10.07
CA GLY A 105 9.52 16.90 11.07
C GLY A 105 8.82 17.88 12.03
N LEU A 106 9.28 19.15 12.14
CA LEU A 106 8.69 20.11 13.09
C LEU A 106 7.18 20.30 12.94
N PRO A 107 6.60 20.44 11.71
CA PRO A 107 5.16 20.64 11.53
C PRO A 107 4.31 19.52 12.11
N TYR A 108 4.86 18.31 12.24
CA TYR A 108 4.14 17.13 12.70
C TYR A 108 3.99 17.04 14.23
N LEU A 109 4.90 17.69 14.99
CA LEU A 109 5.01 17.46 16.43
C LEU A 109 3.78 17.87 17.23
N SER A 110 3.02 18.89 16.80
CA SER A 110 1.80 19.29 17.51
C SER A 110 0.66 18.29 17.28
N THR A 111 0.50 17.83 16.04
CA THR A 111 -0.51 16.81 15.69
C THR A 111 -0.18 15.49 16.39
N ILE A 112 1.09 15.06 16.40
CA ILE A 112 1.52 13.86 17.12
C ILE A 112 1.14 13.96 18.60
N ARG A 113 1.40 15.10 19.26
CA ARG A 113 1.02 15.31 20.66
C ARG A 113 -0.48 15.23 20.87
N GLU A 114 -1.27 15.92 20.03
CA GLU A 114 -2.72 15.89 20.09
C GLU A 114 -3.27 14.47 19.93
N LEU A 115 -2.74 13.72 18.98
CA LEU A 115 -3.17 12.36 18.72
C LEU A 115 -2.75 11.38 19.82
N SER A 116 -1.63 11.66 20.49
CA SER A 116 -1.15 10.83 21.61
C SER A 116 -2.08 10.82 22.81
N ASP A 117 -2.91 11.85 22.97
CA ASP A 117 -3.96 11.88 24.00
C ASP A 117 -5.18 11.00 23.63
N LYS A 118 -5.26 10.51 22.39
CA LYS A 118 -6.43 9.78 21.82
C LYS A 118 -6.17 8.30 21.61
N SER A 119 -4.91 7.85 21.72
CA SER A 119 -4.51 6.47 21.43
C SER A 119 -3.28 6.06 22.20
N THR A 120 -3.06 4.74 22.30
CA THR A 120 -1.82 4.12 22.82
C THR A 120 -1.04 3.41 21.74
N LEU A 121 -1.57 3.34 20.50
CA LEU A 121 -0.99 2.59 19.40
C LEU A 121 -1.00 3.40 18.10
N ALA A 122 0.16 3.48 17.44
CA ALA A 122 0.30 4.11 16.14
C ALA A 122 0.95 3.15 15.13
N LEU A 123 0.33 3.02 13.97
CA LEU A 123 0.80 2.20 12.85
C LEU A 123 1.39 3.07 11.76
N SER A 124 2.64 2.83 11.38
CA SER A 124 3.29 3.42 10.20
C SER A 124 2.81 2.66 8.96
N VAL A 125 1.94 3.27 8.15
CA VAL A 125 1.15 2.58 7.10
C VAL A 125 1.63 2.84 5.67
N GLY A 126 2.78 3.47 5.45
CA GLY A 126 3.26 3.80 4.11
C GLY A 126 3.69 2.60 3.24
N GLY A 127 3.77 1.40 3.82
CA GLY A 127 4.11 0.16 3.12
C GLY A 127 5.56 0.08 2.64
N ASP A 128 6.12 1.14 2.11
CA ASP A 128 7.50 1.23 1.59
C ASP A 128 8.31 2.39 2.19
N ASN A 129 7.94 2.85 3.38
CA ASN A 129 8.60 3.95 4.11
C ASN A 129 10.10 3.71 4.33
N TYR A 130 10.55 2.46 4.37
CA TYR A 130 11.95 2.06 4.51
C TYR A 130 12.55 1.45 3.21
N CYS A 131 11.88 1.57 2.06
CA CYS A 131 12.42 1.13 0.78
C CYS A 131 13.29 2.18 0.09
N TYR A 132 13.16 3.46 0.45
CA TYR A 132 13.79 4.60 -0.22
C TYR A 132 14.61 5.45 0.76
N THR A 133 15.07 6.62 0.32
CA THR A 133 16.02 7.47 1.06
C THR A 133 15.43 8.23 2.26
N ASN A 134 14.14 8.07 2.55
CA ASN A 134 13.43 8.85 3.58
C ASN A 134 13.43 8.21 4.98
N GLN A 135 14.23 7.18 5.22
CA GLN A 135 14.24 6.41 6.49
C GLN A 135 14.43 7.32 7.71
N LYS A 136 15.32 8.31 7.62
CA LYS A 136 15.56 9.25 8.74
C LYS A 136 14.33 10.04 9.14
N PHE A 137 13.49 10.40 8.17
CA PHE A 137 12.24 11.12 8.42
C PHE A 137 11.23 10.19 9.13
N TYR A 138 11.06 8.95 8.68
CA TYR A 138 10.18 8.00 9.35
C TYR A 138 10.68 7.59 10.74
N ALA A 139 11.99 7.46 10.92
CA ALA A 139 12.60 7.30 12.23
C ALA A 139 12.33 8.50 13.16
N PHE A 140 12.34 9.71 12.63
CA PHE A 140 11.95 10.91 13.40
C PHE A 140 10.49 10.84 13.85
N LEU A 141 9.55 10.47 12.97
CA LEU A 141 8.14 10.33 13.32
C LEU A 141 7.93 9.21 14.34
N ASN A 142 8.58 8.05 14.14
CA ASN A 142 8.55 6.93 15.07
C ASN A 142 8.97 7.37 16.48
N ASN A 143 10.15 8.00 16.60
CA ASN A 143 10.63 8.52 17.87
C ASN A 143 9.70 9.56 18.48
N ALA A 144 9.11 10.44 17.67
CA ALA A 144 8.19 11.46 18.16
C ALA A 144 6.91 10.86 18.78
N TYR A 145 6.35 9.78 18.21
CA TYR A 145 5.25 9.05 18.84
C TYR A 145 5.69 8.37 20.13
N GLN A 146 6.86 7.70 20.13
CA GLN A 146 7.39 7.00 21.31
C GLN A 146 7.70 7.97 22.45
N ASP A 147 8.25 9.15 22.15
CA ASP A 147 8.53 10.21 23.14
C ASP A 147 7.24 10.75 23.80
N ASN A 148 6.09 10.58 23.16
CA ASN A 148 4.78 10.89 23.72
C ASN A 148 4.08 9.63 24.34
N GLY A 149 4.81 8.53 24.58
CA GLY A 149 4.31 7.35 25.25
C GLY A 149 3.49 6.40 24.38
N ILE A 150 3.48 6.60 23.06
CA ILE A 150 2.73 5.76 22.13
C ILE A 150 3.57 4.57 21.69
N LYS A 151 2.97 3.38 21.70
CA LYS A 151 3.57 2.19 21.08
C LYS A 151 3.47 2.31 19.56
N THR A 152 4.56 2.05 18.86
CA THR A 152 4.61 2.13 17.40
C THR A 152 4.76 0.76 16.77
N VAL A 153 4.09 0.57 15.63
CA VAL A 153 4.20 -0.63 14.79
C VAL A 153 4.50 -0.20 13.37
N LEU A 154 5.49 -0.82 12.74
CA LEU A 154 5.70 -0.66 11.30
C LEU A 154 4.81 -1.68 10.58
N TRP A 155 3.79 -1.19 9.85
CA TRP A 155 2.64 -1.96 9.43
C TRP A 155 2.61 -2.26 7.93
N GLY A 156 2.56 -3.55 7.57
CA GLY A 156 2.46 -4.01 6.18
C GLY A 156 3.62 -3.53 5.30
N CYS A 157 4.84 -3.58 5.84
CA CYS A 157 6.00 -2.96 5.22
C CYS A 157 6.81 -3.91 4.33
N SER A 158 7.49 -3.32 3.34
CA SER A 158 8.67 -3.91 2.67
C SER A 158 9.89 -3.05 2.95
N ILE A 159 11.04 -3.69 3.10
CA ILE A 159 12.34 -3.07 3.41
C ILE A 159 13.40 -3.71 2.51
N GLU A 160 14.18 -2.90 1.82
CA GLU A 160 15.32 -3.41 1.04
C GLU A 160 16.37 -4.02 1.97
N PRO A 161 16.79 -5.28 1.78
CA PRO A 161 17.71 -5.98 2.69
C PRO A 161 19.04 -5.26 2.94
N GLY A 162 19.51 -4.47 1.96
CA GLY A 162 20.71 -3.67 2.11
C GLY A 162 20.61 -2.57 3.15
N ILE A 163 19.41 -2.02 3.35
CA ILE A 163 19.17 -0.87 4.25
C ILE A 163 19.24 -1.29 5.72
N VAL A 164 18.82 -2.50 6.07
CA VAL A 164 18.85 -2.99 7.47
C VAL A 164 20.26 -3.12 8.05
N LYS A 165 21.29 -3.08 7.18
CA LYS A 165 22.71 -3.13 7.59
C LYS A 165 23.23 -1.78 8.07
N ASP A 166 22.52 -0.68 7.83
CA ASP A 166 22.84 0.62 8.40
C ASP A 166 22.49 0.64 9.88
N ASP A 167 23.45 1.04 10.72
CA ASP A 167 23.31 0.99 12.19
C ASP A 167 22.19 1.88 12.72
N ASP A 168 21.96 3.04 12.11
CA ASP A 168 20.90 3.97 12.53
C ASP A 168 19.53 3.42 12.14
N VAL A 169 19.39 2.84 10.93
CA VAL A 169 18.17 2.16 10.48
C VAL A 169 17.90 0.93 11.33
N SER A 170 18.91 0.10 11.57
CA SER A 170 18.77 -1.09 12.42
C SER A 170 18.32 -0.75 13.84
N ARG A 171 18.88 0.33 14.43
CA ARG A 171 18.48 0.81 15.75
C ARG A 171 17.04 1.29 15.77
N ASP A 172 16.61 2.04 14.78
CA ASP A 172 15.24 2.52 14.67
C ASP A 172 14.26 1.36 14.47
N LEU A 173 14.53 0.43 13.55
CA LEU A 173 13.69 -0.76 13.32
C LEU A 173 13.52 -1.59 14.61
N LYS A 174 14.57 -1.73 15.43
CA LYS A 174 14.49 -2.41 16.74
C LYS A 174 13.67 -1.66 17.77
N SER A 175 13.45 -0.36 17.60
CA SER A 175 12.63 0.45 18.51
C SER A 175 11.14 0.25 18.35
N TYR A 176 10.69 -0.21 17.16
CA TYR A 176 9.29 -0.57 16.96
C TYR A 176 8.87 -1.72 17.90
N LYS A 177 7.69 -1.59 18.48
CA LYS A 177 7.14 -2.65 19.32
C LYS A 177 6.90 -3.94 18.52
N LEU A 178 6.54 -3.77 17.25
CA LEU A 178 6.35 -4.86 16.29
C LEU A 178 6.59 -4.32 14.88
N ILE A 179 7.16 -5.16 14.02
CA ILE A 179 7.20 -4.94 12.58
C ILE A 179 6.35 -6.02 11.93
N VAL A 180 5.40 -5.63 11.09
CA VAL A 180 4.59 -6.54 10.28
C VAL A 180 5.10 -6.47 8.86
N ALA A 181 5.94 -7.41 8.49
CA ALA A 181 6.46 -7.57 7.15
C ALA A 181 5.39 -8.19 6.24
N ARG A 182 5.19 -7.64 5.03
CA ARG A 182 4.19 -8.13 4.09
C ARG A 182 4.70 -9.20 3.12
N GLU A 183 6.01 -9.47 3.14
CA GLU A 183 6.64 -10.53 2.34
C GLU A 183 7.89 -11.07 3.04
N SER A 184 8.27 -12.29 2.66
CA SER A 184 9.29 -13.10 3.33
C SER A 184 10.71 -12.53 3.23
N ILE A 185 11.06 -11.78 2.17
CA ILE A 185 12.39 -11.19 2.01
C ILE A 185 12.61 -10.14 3.10
N THR A 186 11.64 -9.23 3.30
CA THR A 186 11.67 -8.26 4.41
C THR A 186 11.66 -8.93 5.77
N TYR A 187 10.78 -9.93 5.96
CA TYR A 187 10.71 -10.68 7.22
C TYR A 187 12.07 -11.26 7.62
N ASN A 188 12.75 -11.93 6.68
CA ASN A 188 14.05 -12.53 6.94
C ASN A 188 15.11 -11.48 7.25
N ALA A 189 15.19 -10.40 6.47
CA ALA A 189 16.14 -9.32 6.68
C ALA A 189 15.97 -8.63 8.06
N VAL A 190 14.74 -8.38 8.48
CA VAL A 190 14.43 -7.77 9.77
C VAL A 190 14.68 -8.73 10.93
N LYS A 191 14.41 -10.01 10.74
CA LYS A 191 14.70 -11.05 11.72
C LYS A 191 16.20 -11.21 11.98
N GLU A 192 17.03 -11.11 10.94
CA GLU A 192 18.49 -11.19 11.06
C GLU A 192 19.08 -10.12 11.99
N ILE A 193 18.53 -8.92 11.99
CA ILE A 193 18.98 -7.87 12.91
C ILE A 193 18.39 -8.00 14.32
N GLY A 194 17.53 -8.99 14.60
CA GLY A 194 16.95 -9.26 15.90
C GLY A 194 15.82 -8.30 16.30
N ALA A 195 15.14 -7.64 15.36
CA ALA A 195 13.94 -6.87 15.63
C ALA A 195 12.72 -7.80 15.79
N ASN A 196 11.69 -7.32 16.52
CA ASN A 196 10.44 -8.06 16.70
C ASN A 196 9.60 -7.99 15.41
N VAL A 197 9.51 -9.08 14.67
CA VAL A 197 8.86 -9.12 13.35
C VAL A 197 7.94 -10.31 13.20
N VAL A 198 6.81 -10.10 12.53
CA VAL A 198 5.88 -11.14 12.07
C VAL A 198 5.66 -10.98 10.57
N LEU A 199 5.37 -12.10 9.91
CA LEU A 199 4.97 -12.13 8.50
C LEU A 199 3.45 -12.18 8.43
N ALA A 200 2.85 -11.27 7.66
CA ALA A 200 1.40 -11.29 7.36
C ALA A 200 1.16 -10.69 5.97
N PRO A 201 0.05 -11.03 5.31
CA PRO A 201 -0.31 -10.40 4.03
C PRO A 201 -0.34 -8.87 4.12
N ASP A 202 -0.02 -8.21 3.01
CA ASP A 202 -0.25 -6.77 2.89
C ASP A 202 -1.71 -6.43 3.25
N PRO A 203 -1.95 -5.36 4.04
CA PRO A 203 -3.31 -5.00 4.45
C PRO A 203 -4.30 -4.86 3.28
N ALA A 204 -3.84 -4.47 2.08
CA ALA A 204 -4.68 -4.36 0.88
C ALA A 204 -5.34 -5.69 0.44
N PHE A 205 -4.80 -6.84 0.86
CA PHE A 205 -5.46 -8.14 0.63
C PHE A 205 -6.81 -8.23 1.37
N PHE A 206 -6.94 -7.58 2.53
CA PHE A 206 -8.18 -7.61 3.34
C PHE A 206 -9.25 -6.66 2.80
N MET A 207 -8.89 -5.65 1.99
CA MET A 207 -9.84 -4.72 1.40
C MET A 207 -10.84 -5.44 0.51
N GLN A 208 -12.14 -5.18 0.71
CA GLN A 208 -13.19 -5.76 -0.12
C GLN A 208 -13.34 -4.99 -1.44
N ALA A 209 -13.61 -5.71 -2.53
CA ALA A 209 -13.97 -5.11 -3.80
C ALA A 209 -15.38 -4.52 -3.72
N LYS A 210 -15.59 -3.31 -4.25
CA LYS A 210 -16.88 -2.63 -4.31
C LYS A 210 -17.35 -2.52 -5.75
N LYS A 211 -18.53 -3.07 -6.04
CA LYS A 211 -19.12 -3.01 -7.38
C LYS A 211 -19.30 -1.55 -7.83
N CYS A 212 -18.89 -1.27 -9.05
CA CYS A 212 -19.13 -0.02 -9.78
C CYS A 212 -19.65 -0.32 -11.18
N GLU A 213 -20.02 0.73 -11.91
CA GLU A 213 -20.35 0.63 -13.32
C GLU A 213 -19.11 0.23 -14.14
N LEU A 214 -19.29 -0.65 -15.10
CA LEU A 214 -18.24 -1.13 -15.98
C LEU A 214 -18.55 -0.75 -17.42
N ASP A 215 -17.51 -0.49 -18.20
CA ASP A 215 -17.66 -0.43 -19.65
C ASP A 215 -18.22 -1.77 -20.17
N HIS A 216 -19.17 -1.70 -21.10
CA HIS A 216 -19.84 -2.87 -21.66
C HIS A 216 -18.86 -3.89 -22.29
N ARG A 217 -17.68 -3.43 -22.70
CA ARG A 217 -16.62 -4.28 -23.26
C ARG A 217 -16.08 -5.31 -22.27
N PHE A 218 -16.32 -5.17 -20.97
CA PHE A 218 -15.99 -6.18 -19.96
C PHE A 218 -16.96 -7.38 -19.93
N ASN A 219 -18.13 -7.29 -20.58
CA ASN A 219 -19.22 -8.28 -20.44
C ASN A 219 -18.86 -9.69 -20.92
N ASP A 220 -17.94 -9.84 -21.87
CA ASP A 220 -17.52 -11.15 -22.37
C ASP A 220 -16.38 -11.79 -21.56
N GLY A 221 -15.86 -11.08 -20.57
CA GLY A 221 -14.78 -11.56 -19.69
C GLY A 221 -13.43 -11.72 -20.39
N ASN A 222 -13.27 -11.20 -21.62
CA ASN A 222 -12.04 -11.34 -22.40
C ASN A 222 -11.22 -10.04 -22.45
N VAL A 223 -10.99 -9.44 -21.26
CA VAL A 223 -10.27 -8.17 -21.09
C VAL A 223 -8.99 -8.41 -20.33
N ILE A 224 -7.89 -7.83 -20.82
CA ILE A 224 -6.61 -7.75 -20.11
C ILE A 224 -6.53 -6.40 -19.42
N GLY A 225 -6.26 -6.37 -18.13
CA GLY A 225 -5.93 -5.13 -17.43
C GLY A 225 -4.44 -4.81 -17.56
N ILE A 226 -4.11 -3.57 -17.90
CA ILE A 226 -2.73 -3.07 -17.97
C ILE A 226 -2.60 -1.84 -17.08
N ASN A 227 -1.61 -1.86 -16.18
CA ASN A 227 -1.16 -0.70 -15.42
C ASN A 227 0.33 -0.46 -15.71
N ILE A 228 0.65 0.71 -16.20
CA ILE A 228 2.01 1.23 -16.35
C ILE A 228 2.15 2.50 -15.51
N SER A 229 3.34 2.79 -15.00
CA SER A 229 3.57 3.96 -14.16
C SER A 229 4.81 4.75 -14.58
N PRO A 230 4.85 6.08 -14.35
CA PRO A 230 6.06 6.86 -14.55
C PRO A 230 7.27 6.30 -13.76
N MET A 231 7.04 5.72 -12.58
CA MET A 231 8.11 5.10 -11.78
C MET A 231 8.78 3.93 -12.49
N ILE A 232 8.02 3.07 -13.20
CA ILE A 232 8.62 1.96 -13.98
C ILE A 232 9.52 2.51 -15.08
N VAL A 233 9.05 3.54 -15.79
CA VAL A 233 9.84 4.18 -16.84
C VAL A 233 11.10 4.86 -16.27
N SER A 234 11.02 5.47 -15.09
CA SER A 234 12.19 6.12 -14.47
C SER A 234 13.18 5.16 -13.83
N ASN A 235 12.81 3.92 -13.55
CA ASN A 235 13.68 2.90 -12.95
C ASN A 235 14.31 1.93 -13.98
N GLU A 236 14.06 2.12 -15.27
CA GLU A 236 14.72 1.34 -16.33
C GLU A 236 16.21 1.68 -16.43
N LYS A 237 17.04 0.70 -16.79
CA LYS A 237 18.47 0.95 -17.09
C LYS A 237 18.69 1.38 -18.54
N GLN A 238 17.90 0.82 -19.45
CA GLN A 238 17.93 1.16 -20.86
C GLN A 238 16.77 2.12 -21.16
N SER A 239 17.10 3.36 -21.51
CA SER A 239 16.08 4.40 -21.74
C SER A 239 15.07 4.01 -22.81
N GLY A 240 13.79 4.11 -22.48
CA GLY A 240 12.66 3.78 -23.36
C GLY A 240 12.28 2.30 -23.40
N ALA A 241 13.08 1.39 -22.80
CA ALA A 241 12.83 -0.03 -22.87
C ALA A 241 11.51 -0.43 -22.21
N ALA A 242 11.18 0.14 -21.06
CA ALA A 242 9.93 -0.16 -20.38
C ALA A 242 8.73 0.21 -21.24
N TYR A 243 8.68 1.44 -21.73
CA TYR A 243 7.58 1.89 -22.57
C TYR A 243 7.45 1.09 -23.87
N ALA A 244 8.57 0.81 -24.55
CA ALA A 244 8.59 0.00 -25.77
C ALA A 244 8.05 -1.41 -25.53
N ASN A 245 8.38 -2.03 -24.40
CA ASN A 245 7.83 -3.33 -24.01
C ASN A 245 6.30 -3.31 -23.84
N TYR A 246 5.75 -2.29 -23.16
CA TYR A 246 4.30 -2.15 -23.03
C TYR A 246 3.62 -1.89 -24.39
N LYS A 247 4.21 -1.05 -25.24
CA LYS A 247 3.71 -0.78 -26.58
C LYS A 247 3.67 -2.05 -27.43
N ASN A 248 4.76 -2.83 -27.43
CA ASN A 248 4.82 -4.11 -28.13
C ASN A 248 3.84 -5.16 -27.56
N LEU A 249 3.59 -5.17 -26.25
CA LEU A 249 2.58 -6.02 -25.67
C LEU A 249 1.18 -5.63 -26.18
N VAL A 250 0.82 -4.34 -26.18
CA VAL A 250 -0.47 -3.86 -26.69
C VAL A 250 -0.60 -4.23 -28.18
N ASP A 251 0.42 -3.96 -28.99
CA ASP A 251 0.45 -4.32 -30.42
C ASP A 251 0.23 -5.83 -30.63
N PHE A 252 0.96 -6.65 -29.87
CA PHE A 252 0.81 -8.12 -29.91
C PHE A 252 -0.62 -8.55 -29.62
N VAL A 253 -1.22 -8.03 -28.54
CA VAL A 253 -2.57 -8.39 -28.12
C VAL A 253 -3.60 -7.99 -29.20
N LEU A 254 -3.47 -6.78 -29.75
CA LEU A 254 -4.38 -6.28 -30.79
C LEU A 254 -4.26 -7.04 -32.11
N HIS A 255 -3.07 -7.48 -32.52
CA HIS A 255 -2.88 -8.17 -33.79
C HIS A 255 -3.00 -9.69 -33.72
N ASN A 256 -2.71 -10.31 -32.56
CA ASN A 256 -2.64 -11.77 -32.46
C ASN A 256 -3.74 -12.39 -31.61
N THR A 257 -4.62 -11.58 -31.02
CA THR A 257 -5.73 -12.06 -30.18
C THR A 257 -7.02 -11.27 -30.49
N ASN A 258 -8.14 -11.76 -29.94
CA ASN A 258 -9.41 -11.05 -29.90
C ASN A 258 -9.68 -10.39 -28.55
N MET A 259 -8.67 -10.31 -27.68
CA MET A 259 -8.79 -9.72 -26.35
C MET A 259 -8.94 -8.20 -26.43
N LYS A 260 -9.61 -7.62 -25.45
CA LYS A 260 -9.67 -6.19 -25.19
C LYS A 260 -8.66 -5.82 -24.12
N ILE A 261 -8.28 -4.55 -24.07
CA ILE A 261 -7.28 -4.04 -23.12
C ILE A 261 -7.89 -2.91 -22.33
N ALA A 262 -7.90 -3.03 -21.00
CA ALA A 262 -8.25 -1.97 -20.07
C ALA A 262 -6.97 -1.33 -19.50
N LEU A 263 -6.77 -0.05 -19.78
CA LEU A 263 -5.68 0.76 -19.23
C LEU A 263 -6.13 1.34 -17.91
N ILE A 264 -5.55 0.86 -16.80
CA ILE A 264 -6.07 1.07 -15.44
C ILE A 264 -5.07 1.89 -14.62
N PRO A 265 -5.38 3.16 -14.26
CA PRO A 265 -4.54 3.96 -13.37
C PRO A 265 -4.66 3.46 -11.92
N HIS A 266 -3.59 3.62 -11.15
CA HIS A 266 -3.57 3.28 -9.73
C HIS A 266 -2.92 4.35 -8.84
N VAL A 267 -2.23 5.32 -9.44
CA VAL A 267 -1.72 6.54 -8.79
C VAL A 267 -2.07 7.73 -9.67
N VAL A 268 -2.66 8.74 -9.06
CA VAL A 268 -3.12 9.96 -9.76
C VAL A 268 -2.50 11.23 -9.16
N TRP A 269 -1.39 11.11 -8.45
CA TRP A 269 -0.63 12.26 -7.94
C TRP A 269 -0.01 13.04 -9.09
N GLN A 270 -0.10 14.35 -9.05
CA GLN A 270 0.37 15.25 -10.10
C GLN A 270 1.80 14.95 -10.62
N GLN A 271 2.71 14.56 -9.74
CA GLN A 271 4.11 14.28 -10.10
C GLN A 271 4.37 12.81 -10.49
N ASN A 272 3.39 11.92 -10.31
CA ASN A 272 3.55 10.49 -10.53
C ASN A 272 2.23 9.85 -11.02
N ASP A 273 1.57 10.53 -11.95
CA ASP A 273 0.24 10.18 -12.47
C ASP A 273 0.33 9.11 -13.55
N ASP A 274 -0.21 7.93 -13.27
CA ASP A 274 -0.25 6.81 -14.22
C ASP A 274 -1.01 7.17 -15.49
N ARG A 275 -2.03 8.05 -15.39
CA ARG A 275 -2.85 8.47 -16.52
C ARG A 275 -2.02 9.10 -17.66
N SER A 276 -0.94 9.78 -17.32
CA SER A 276 -0.07 10.41 -18.33
C SER A 276 0.59 9.41 -19.26
N VAL A 277 1.09 8.30 -18.73
CA VAL A 277 1.73 7.23 -19.52
C VAL A 277 0.67 6.35 -20.19
N LEU A 278 -0.43 6.09 -19.52
CA LEU A 278 -1.56 5.33 -20.07
C LEU A 278 -2.22 6.07 -21.26
N GLN A 279 -2.40 7.40 -21.15
CA GLN A 279 -2.92 8.22 -22.23
C GLN A 279 -2.02 8.17 -23.45
N ARG A 280 -0.71 8.32 -23.26
CA ARG A 280 0.27 8.17 -24.35
C ARG A 280 0.17 6.81 -25.01
N LEU A 281 0.02 5.74 -24.23
CA LEU A 281 -0.12 4.37 -24.77
C LEU A 281 -1.43 4.22 -25.55
N TYR A 282 -2.53 4.84 -25.07
CA TYR A 282 -3.81 4.86 -25.76
C TYR A 282 -3.73 5.60 -27.12
N ASP A 283 -3.08 6.76 -27.13
CA ASP A 283 -2.92 7.59 -28.33
C ASP A 283 -2.05 6.92 -29.40
N ASP A 284 -1.04 6.13 -29.00
CA ASP A 284 -0.16 5.40 -29.91
C ASP A 284 -0.89 4.36 -30.78
N PHE A 285 -2.10 3.95 -30.40
CA PHE A 285 -2.92 2.97 -31.14
C PHE A 285 -4.17 3.58 -31.75
N GLU A 286 -4.15 4.87 -32.07
CA GLU A 286 -5.21 5.61 -32.80
C GLU A 286 -6.62 5.36 -32.21
N HIS A 287 -6.71 5.18 -30.92
CA HIS A 287 -7.97 4.89 -30.19
C HIS A 287 -8.67 3.61 -30.67
N ASP A 288 -7.93 2.50 -30.92
CA ASP A 288 -8.54 1.19 -31.24
C ASP A 288 -9.72 0.89 -30.29
N GLN A 289 -10.85 0.49 -30.85
CA GLN A 289 -12.09 0.28 -30.09
C GLN A 289 -11.97 -0.81 -29.00
N ARG A 290 -10.95 -1.63 -29.06
CA ARG A 290 -10.65 -2.64 -28.03
C ARG A 290 -9.85 -2.09 -26.84
N LEU A 291 -9.33 -0.86 -26.95
CA LEU A 291 -8.70 -0.18 -25.82
C LEU A 291 -9.75 0.54 -24.97
N ILE A 292 -9.72 0.31 -23.67
CA ILE A 292 -10.58 0.91 -22.67
C ILE A 292 -9.70 1.77 -21.76
N MET A 293 -9.87 3.10 -21.77
CA MET A 293 -9.28 3.96 -20.76
C MET A 293 -10.19 3.94 -19.54
N VAL A 294 -9.70 3.42 -18.43
CA VAL A 294 -10.43 3.41 -17.17
C VAL A 294 -10.19 4.73 -16.45
N GLU A 295 -11.28 5.37 -16.06
CA GLU A 295 -11.25 6.61 -15.28
C GLU A 295 -10.71 6.36 -13.86
N ASP A 296 -10.47 7.46 -13.13
CA ASP A 296 -10.08 7.41 -11.73
C ASP A 296 -11.24 6.94 -10.85
N HIS A 297 -10.99 5.94 -10.02
CA HIS A 297 -11.94 5.33 -9.09
C HIS A 297 -11.32 5.14 -7.71
N LYS A 298 -12.15 4.96 -6.67
CA LYS A 298 -11.71 4.54 -5.34
C LYS A 298 -11.04 3.15 -5.39
N ALA A 299 -10.07 2.90 -4.52
CA ALA A 299 -9.35 1.62 -4.49
C ALA A 299 -10.26 0.37 -4.47
N PRO A 300 -11.38 0.31 -3.72
CA PRO A 300 -12.29 -0.84 -3.78
C PRO A 300 -12.97 -1.04 -5.14
N GLU A 301 -13.22 0.06 -5.86
CA GLU A 301 -13.82 0.03 -7.20
C GLU A 301 -12.79 -0.39 -8.25
N LEU A 302 -11.55 0.13 -8.16
CA LEU A 302 -10.42 -0.36 -8.98
C LEU A 302 -10.19 -1.86 -8.77
N LYS A 303 -10.23 -2.33 -7.52
CA LYS A 303 -10.15 -3.76 -7.22
C LYS A 303 -11.29 -4.56 -7.89
N TYR A 304 -12.49 -4.01 -7.92
CA TYR A 304 -13.61 -4.63 -8.63
C TYR A 304 -13.38 -4.66 -10.14
N ILE A 305 -12.95 -3.55 -10.76
CA ILE A 305 -12.64 -3.48 -12.19
C ILE A 305 -11.55 -4.50 -12.55
N ILE A 306 -10.46 -4.54 -11.79
CA ILE A 306 -9.36 -5.49 -11.97
C ILE A 306 -9.87 -6.94 -11.84
N SER A 307 -10.80 -7.22 -10.92
CA SER A 307 -11.39 -8.56 -10.73
C SER A 307 -12.18 -9.06 -11.95
N LYS A 308 -12.53 -8.17 -12.88
CA LYS A 308 -13.23 -8.50 -14.12
C LYS A 308 -12.29 -8.71 -15.31
N CYS A 309 -11.01 -8.49 -15.10
CA CYS A 309 -10.00 -8.83 -16.10
C CYS A 309 -9.76 -10.34 -16.15
N ARG A 310 -9.53 -10.84 -17.35
CA ARG A 310 -9.08 -12.21 -17.58
C ARG A 310 -7.66 -12.41 -17.03
N MET A 311 -6.78 -11.46 -17.32
CA MET A 311 -5.39 -11.40 -16.86
C MET A 311 -5.02 -9.95 -16.53
N PHE A 312 -3.94 -9.75 -15.79
CA PHE A 312 -3.47 -8.43 -15.41
C PHE A 312 -1.96 -8.31 -15.58
N VAL A 313 -1.51 -7.17 -16.15
CA VAL A 313 -0.10 -6.78 -16.22
C VAL A 313 0.07 -5.49 -15.44
N GLY A 314 0.76 -5.53 -14.30
CA GLY A 314 0.78 -4.42 -13.36
C GLY A 314 2.18 -3.96 -12.98
N ALA A 315 2.35 -2.62 -12.91
CA ALA A 315 3.55 -1.95 -12.44
C ALA A 315 3.46 -1.49 -10.98
N ARG A 316 2.24 -1.16 -10.49
CA ARG A 316 2.01 -0.74 -9.12
C ARG A 316 1.72 -1.94 -8.22
N THR A 317 2.46 -2.06 -7.11
CA THR A 317 2.32 -3.19 -6.17
C THR A 317 0.87 -3.42 -5.74
N HIS A 318 0.12 -2.35 -5.43
CA HIS A 318 -1.25 -2.51 -4.94
C HIS A 318 -2.27 -2.80 -6.04
N SER A 319 -1.99 -2.44 -7.31
CA SER A 319 -2.79 -2.93 -8.44
C SER A 319 -2.60 -4.43 -8.65
N THR A 320 -1.37 -4.94 -8.47
CA THR A 320 -1.09 -6.39 -8.56
C THR A 320 -1.67 -7.14 -7.36
N ILE A 321 -1.66 -6.56 -6.15
CA ILE A 321 -2.34 -7.13 -4.98
C ILE A 321 -3.86 -7.20 -5.21
N ALA A 322 -4.47 -6.16 -5.80
CA ALA A 322 -5.88 -6.17 -6.17
C ALA A 322 -6.20 -7.34 -7.12
N ALA A 323 -5.34 -7.58 -8.11
CA ALA A 323 -5.47 -8.70 -9.04
C ALA A 323 -5.28 -10.06 -8.35
N TYR A 324 -4.20 -10.26 -7.59
CA TYR A 324 -3.96 -11.51 -6.86
C TYR A 324 -5.08 -11.83 -5.87
N SER A 325 -5.51 -10.83 -5.09
CA SER A 325 -6.56 -11.00 -4.07
C SER A 325 -7.95 -11.27 -4.65
N THR A 326 -8.11 -11.09 -5.96
CA THR A 326 -9.32 -11.44 -6.73
C THR A 326 -9.09 -12.59 -7.72
N MET A 327 -8.01 -13.34 -7.51
CA MET A 327 -7.64 -14.56 -8.26
C MET A 327 -7.42 -14.35 -9.76
N VAL A 328 -6.99 -13.15 -10.15
CA VAL A 328 -6.65 -12.81 -11.53
C VAL A 328 -5.19 -13.17 -11.80
N PRO A 329 -4.87 -14.01 -12.80
CA PRO A 329 -3.50 -14.27 -13.22
C PRO A 329 -2.77 -12.97 -13.55
N THR A 330 -1.61 -12.75 -12.94
CA THR A 330 -0.94 -11.45 -12.95
C THR A 330 0.54 -11.58 -13.25
N LEU A 331 1.00 -10.80 -14.22
CA LEU A 331 2.41 -10.54 -14.51
C LEU A 331 2.80 -9.17 -13.94
N VAL A 332 3.84 -9.15 -13.12
CA VAL A 332 4.31 -7.91 -12.46
C VAL A 332 5.52 -7.37 -13.21
N VAL A 333 5.46 -6.11 -13.64
CA VAL A 333 6.66 -5.37 -14.07
C VAL A 333 7.19 -4.63 -12.85
N GLY A 334 8.23 -5.19 -12.24
CA GLY A 334 8.72 -4.76 -10.93
C GLY A 334 10.09 -4.09 -11.00
N TYR A 335 10.40 -3.27 -9.98
CA TYR A 335 11.73 -2.64 -9.82
C TYR A 335 12.32 -2.81 -8.41
N SER A 336 11.62 -3.47 -7.51
CA SER A 336 12.02 -3.56 -6.10
C SER A 336 11.69 -4.93 -5.49
N VAL A 337 12.24 -5.16 -4.29
CA VAL A 337 12.03 -6.39 -3.49
C VAL A 337 10.57 -6.74 -3.25
N LYS A 338 9.66 -5.74 -3.19
CA LYS A 338 8.21 -5.95 -2.95
C LYS A 338 7.57 -6.91 -3.93
N ALA A 339 7.81 -6.68 -5.23
CA ALA A 339 7.22 -7.50 -6.29
C ALA A 339 7.70 -8.95 -6.19
N ARG A 340 9.02 -9.11 -6.02
CA ARG A 340 9.65 -10.44 -5.91
C ARG A 340 9.21 -11.19 -4.66
N GLY A 341 9.23 -10.50 -3.50
CA GLY A 341 8.83 -11.10 -2.23
C GLY A 341 7.38 -11.59 -2.23
N ILE A 342 6.44 -10.75 -2.68
CA ILE A 342 5.03 -11.15 -2.77
C ILE A 342 4.83 -12.32 -3.74
N ALA A 343 5.46 -12.30 -4.92
CA ALA A 343 5.35 -13.39 -5.88
C ALA A 343 5.95 -14.69 -5.30
N THR A 344 7.12 -14.62 -4.65
CA THR A 344 7.73 -15.77 -3.99
C THR A 344 6.81 -16.36 -2.91
N ASP A 345 6.17 -15.53 -2.10
CA ASP A 345 5.27 -15.99 -1.04
C ASP A 345 4.00 -16.62 -1.61
N LEU A 346 3.49 -16.12 -2.75
CA LEU A 346 2.28 -16.64 -3.38
C LEU A 346 2.53 -17.92 -4.21
N PHE A 347 3.65 -17.99 -4.92
CA PHE A 347 3.91 -19.03 -5.92
C PHE A 347 5.12 -19.93 -5.60
N GLY A 348 5.88 -19.63 -4.54
CA GLY A 348 7.13 -20.31 -4.21
C GLY A 348 8.34 -19.82 -5.04
N THR A 349 8.12 -18.94 -6.00
CA THR A 349 9.15 -18.34 -6.88
C THR A 349 8.64 -17.01 -7.46
N ASP A 350 9.54 -16.13 -7.81
CA ASP A 350 9.26 -14.92 -8.60
C ASP A 350 9.51 -15.11 -10.11
N GLU A 351 10.15 -16.21 -10.49
CA GLU A 351 10.43 -16.55 -11.89
C GLU A 351 9.14 -16.70 -12.71
N ASN A 352 9.07 -16.05 -13.86
CA ASN A 352 7.92 -15.94 -14.76
C ASN A 352 6.71 -15.13 -14.20
N TYR A 353 6.71 -14.73 -12.93
CA TYR A 353 5.64 -13.90 -12.34
C TYR A 353 6.06 -12.44 -12.22
N VAL A 354 7.36 -12.17 -12.14
CA VAL A 354 7.92 -10.82 -12.04
C VAL A 354 8.95 -10.60 -13.14
N LEU A 355 8.75 -9.55 -13.94
CA LEU A 355 9.72 -9.07 -14.92
C LEU A 355 10.41 -7.82 -14.34
N PRO A 356 11.70 -7.92 -13.92
CA PRO A 356 12.42 -6.77 -13.39
C PRO A 356 12.71 -5.75 -14.51
N VAL A 357 12.21 -4.54 -14.36
CA VAL A 357 12.39 -3.49 -15.38
C VAL A 357 13.85 -3.11 -15.63
N GLN A 358 14.70 -3.26 -14.59
CA GLN A 358 16.14 -3.00 -14.70
C GLN A 358 16.87 -4.02 -15.58
N ASP A 359 16.29 -5.19 -15.80
CA ASP A 359 16.92 -6.29 -16.53
C ASP A 359 16.43 -6.39 -17.98
N LEU A 360 15.51 -5.52 -18.41
CA LEU A 360 15.04 -5.44 -19.78
C LEU A 360 16.20 -5.14 -20.75
N LYS A 361 16.39 -6.02 -21.74
CA LYS A 361 17.46 -5.96 -22.75
C LYS A 361 16.92 -5.71 -24.15
N ASN A 362 15.67 -6.02 -24.39
CA ASN A 362 15.00 -5.83 -25.66
C ASN A 362 13.53 -5.41 -25.46
N GLU A 363 12.83 -5.16 -26.55
CA GLU A 363 11.47 -4.60 -26.53
C GLU A 363 10.35 -5.66 -26.49
N ARG A 364 10.67 -6.96 -26.39
CA ARG A 364 9.72 -8.07 -26.48
C ARG A 364 9.59 -8.91 -25.20
N GLU A 365 10.41 -8.67 -24.20
CA GLU A 365 10.46 -9.51 -23.01
C GLU A 365 9.15 -9.53 -22.26
N LEU A 366 8.43 -8.40 -22.22
CA LEU A 366 7.09 -8.36 -21.60
C LEU A 366 6.07 -9.16 -22.41
N THR A 367 6.15 -9.13 -23.73
CA THR A 367 5.30 -9.93 -24.61
C THR A 367 5.60 -11.43 -24.45
N GLU A 368 6.86 -11.82 -24.37
CA GLU A 368 7.28 -13.21 -24.14
C GLU A 368 6.78 -13.73 -22.78
N ALA A 369 6.95 -12.94 -21.73
CA ALA A 369 6.45 -13.27 -20.40
C ALA A 369 4.91 -13.36 -20.37
N PHE A 370 4.23 -12.50 -21.13
CA PHE A 370 2.78 -12.53 -21.26
C PHE A 370 2.31 -13.78 -22.02
N CYS A 371 3.00 -14.21 -23.08
CA CYS A 371 2.72 -15.47 -23.79
C CYS A 371 2.83 -16.67 -22.85
N TRP A 372 3.88 -16.73 -22.03
CA TRP A 372 4.00 -17.76 -20.99
C TRP A 372 2.82 -17.74 -20.03
N MET A 373 2.36 -16.55 -19.60
CA MET A 373 1.21 -16.42 -18.72
C MET A 373 -0.09 -16.93 -19.38
N ILE A 374 -0.28 -16.67 -20.68
CA ILE A 374 -1.42 -17.21 -21.44
C ILE A 374 -1.40 -18.74 -21.41
N GLU A 375 -0.26 -19.35 -21.69
CA GLU A 375 -0.09 -20.81 -21.72
C GLU A 375 -0.33 -21.46 -20.33
N ASN A 376 -0.10 -20.70 -19.26
CA ASN A 376 -0.25 -21.16 -17.89
C ASN A 376 -1.48 -20.57 -17.16
N GLU A 377 -2.38 -19.87 -17.87
CA GLU A 377 -3.50 -19.12 -17.26
C GLU A 377 -4.32 -19.99 -16.29
N ASP A 378 -4.79 -21.13 -16.73
CA ASP A 378 -5.63 -22.03 -15.91
C ASP A 378 -4.88 -22.55 -14.69
N LYS A 379 -3.61 -22.86 -14.84
CA LYS A 379 -2.75 -23.32 -13.72
C LYS A 379 -2.60 -22.24 -12.68
N ILE A 380 -2.32 -21.00 -13.12
CA ILE A 380 -2.14 -19.84 -12.23
C ILE A 380 -3.46 -19.52 -11.52
N ARG A 381 -4.56 -19.42 -12.26
CA ARG A 381 -5.89 -19.16 -11.72
C ARG A 381 -6.32 -20.21 -10.70
N ASN A 382 -6.14 -21.49 -11.02
CA ASN A 382 -6.46 -22.59 -10.11
C ASN A 382 -5.60 -22.58 -8.85
N HIS A 383 -4.33 -22.19 -8.97
CA HIS A 383 -3.45 -22.00 -7.81
C HIS A 383 -3.96 -20.85 -6.92
N LEU A 384 -4.22 -19.68 -7.48
CA LEU A 384 -4.72 -18.52 -6.73
C LEU A 384 -6.06 -18.82 -6.05
N ASN A 385 -6.99 -19.49 -6.74
CA ASN A 385 -8.28 -19.88 -6.17
C ASN A 385 -8.16 -20.77 -4.92
N ARG A 386 -7.13 -21.60 -4.85
CA ARG A 386 -6.88 -22.49 -3.69
C ARG A 386 -6.06 -21.78 -2.60
N PHE A 387 -5.10 -20.97 -3.00
CA PHE A 387 -4.12 -20.39 -2.08
C PHE A 387 -4.63 -19.13 -1.40
N ILE A 388 -5.17 -18.16 -2.15
CA ILE A 388 -5.51 -16.83 -1.65
C ILE A 388 -6.53 -16.85 -0.50
N PRO A 389 -7.61 -17.65 -0.51
CA PRO A 389 -8.55 -17.68 0.61
C PRO A 389 -7.89 -18.07 1.93
N ASN A 390 -7.00 -19.06 1.91
CA ASN A 390 -6.27 -19.49 3.11
C ASN A 390 -5.22 -18.45 3.51
N TYR A 391 -4.44 -17.93 2.57
CA TYR A 391 -3.45 -16.88 2.81
C TYR A 391 -4.03 -15.64 3.50
N VAL A 392 -5.18 -15.15 3.03
CA VAL A 392 -5.89 -14.02 3.63
C VAL A 392 -6.49 -14.40 4.99
N ASN A 393 -7.07 -15.60 5.13
CA ASN A 393 -7.66 -16.03 6.39
C ASN A 393 -6.59 -16.21 7.48
N ASP A 394 -5.49 -16.87 7.14
CA ASP A 394 -4.37 -17.08 8.06
C ASP A 394 -3.73 -15.75 8.46
N GLY A 395 -3.67 -14.79 7.54
CA GLY A 395 -3.17 -13.44 7.81
C GLY A 395 -3.96 -12.67 8.86
N LYS A 396 -5.22 -13.01 9.11
CA LYS A 396 -6.04 -12.34 10.15
C LYS A 396 -5.53 -12.54 11.58
N HIS A 397 -4.68 -13.54 11.82
CA HIS A 397 -4.10 -13.76 13.15
C HIS A 397 -3.26 -12.56 13.63
N VAL A 398 -2.72 -11.75 12.71
CA VAL A 398 -1.97 -10.54 13.04
C VAL A 398 -2.77 -9.55 13.87
N ARG A 399 -4.12 -9.53 13.73
CA ARG A 399 -4.99 -8.73 14.58
C ARG A 399 -4.83 -9.07 16.06
N ASN A 400 -4.83 -10.36 16.40
CA ASN A 400 -4.69 -10.80 17.80
C ASN A 400 -3.31 -10.43 18.36
N ILE A 401 -2.26 -10.49 17.52
CA ILE A 401 -0.90 -10.07 17.90
C ILE A 401 -0.90 -8.56 18.21
N LEU A 402 -1.54 -7.74 17.35
CA LEU A 402 -1.62 -6.30 17.56
C LEU A 402 -2.44 -5.91 18.79
N GLU A 403 -3.52 -6.63 19.08
CA GLU A 403 -4.34 -6.41 20.29
C GLU A 403 -3.56 -6.77 21.58
N SER A 404 -2.47 -7.55 21.48
CA SER A 404 -1.57 -7.88 22.60
C SER A 404 -0.37 -6.92 22.74
N VAL A 405 -0.12 -6.08 21.76
CA VAL A 405 0.95 -5.07 21.77
C VAL A 405 0.58 -3.91 22.68
#